data_e875fe2956e006a75e13fdfe9bc6cd96
#
_entry.id   e875fe2956e006a75e13fdfe9bc6cd96
#
_cell.length_a   1.000
_cell.length_b   1.000
_cell.length_c   1.000
_cell.angle_alpha   90.00
_cell.angle_beta   90.00
_cell.angle_gamma   90.00
#
_symmetry.space_group_name_H-M   'P 1'
#
loop_
_entity.id
_entity.type
_entity.pdbx_description
1 polymer ?
#
loop_
_entity_poly.entity_id
_entity_poly.type
_entity_poly.pdbx_seq_one_letter_code
_entity_poly.pdbx_strand_id
1 'polypeptide(L)'
;MKCNQAADATGLLRFMRRMDGNCGSQFLALKRLTRHRLHLVECMTREKTYLISNLYLKFSELQMLEGDDQPFCDIYGATSSSVLMEYLSPEEILASSEEDLIAFLAEKPQPY
;
A
#
# COMPACT_ATOMS: atom_id res chain seq x y z
N MET A 1 3.70 9.86 -24.27
CA MET A 1 3.52 11.27 -23.86
C MET A 1 4.64 11.64 -22.91
N LYS A 2 5.56 12.45 -23.34
CA LYS A 2 6.53 13.02 -22.44
C LYS A 2 5.86 14.18 -21.70
N CYS A 3 5.45 13.96 -20.45
CA CYS A 3 5.10 15.05 -19.56
C CYS A 3 6.29 15.99 -19.49
N ASN A 4 6.08 17.22 -19.90
CA ASN A 4 7.11 18.24 -19.87
C ASN A 4 7.22 18.77 -18.43
N GLN A 5 7.84 17.95 -17.54
CA GLN A 5 8.00 18.23 -16.12
C GLN A 5 8.64 19.60 -15.84
N ALA A 6 9.51 20.05 -16.77
CA ALA A 6 10.13 21.36 -16.67
C ALA A 6 9.12 22.51 -16.89
N ALA A 7 8.15 22.34 -17.79
CA ALA A 7 7.10 23.33 -18.02
C ALA A 7 6.13 23.40 -16.84
N ASP A 8 5.77 22.26 -16.26
CA ASP A 8 4.92 22.19 -15.08
C ASP A 8 5.58 22.79 -13.85
N ALA A 9 6.88 22.56 -13.64
CA ALA A 9 7.63 23.15 -12.55
C ALA A 9 7.73 24.69 -12.69
N THR A 10 7.92 25.21 -13.92
CA THR A 10 7.95 26.64 -14.19
C THR A 10 6.57 27.28 -14.00
N GLY A 11 5.50 26.62 -14.42
CA GLY A 11 4.13 27.06 -14.20
C GLY A 11 3.78 27.13 -12.72
N LEU A 12 4.16 26.10 -11.95
CA LEU A 12 3.99 26.04 -10.52
C LEU A 12 4.76 27.16 -9.78
N LEU A 13 6.02 27.39 -10.17
CA LEU A 13 6.85 28.47 -9.60
C LEU A 13 6.27 29.86 -9.88
N ARG A 14 5.74 30.10 -11.07
CA ARG A 14 5.05 31.37 -11.43
C ARG A 14 3.78 31.53 -10.62
N PHE A 15 3.00 30.49 -10.47
CA PHE A 15 1.80 30.48 -9.63
C PHE A 15 2.14 30.80 -8.16
N MET A 16 3.15 30.16 -7.61
CA MET A 16 3.63 30.38 -6.25
C MET A 16 4.12 31.82 -6.02
N ARG A 17 4.89 32.41 -6.98
CA ARG A 17 5.32 33.81 -6.91
C ARG A 17 4.16 34.80 -6.94
N ARG A 18 3.12 34.50 -7.73
CA ARG A 18 1.92 35.34 -7.81
C ARG A 18 1.11 35.31 -6.50
N MET A 19 1.18 34.20 -5.79
CA MET A 19 0.50 34.00 -4.52
C MET A 19 1.21 34.66 -3.32
N ASP A 20 2.50 34.98 -3.44
CA ASP A 20 3.33 35.54 -2.37
C ASP A 20 2.84 36.91 -1.89
N GLY A 21 2.07 37.64 -2.70
CA GLY A 21 1.57 38.97 -2.33
C GLY A 21 0.25 39.01 -1.57
N ASN A 22 -0.58 37.96 -1.61
CA ASN A 22 -1.94 38.04 -1.08
C ASN A 22 -2.51 36.75 -0.47
N CYS A 23 -1.79 35.63 -0.47
CA CYS A 23 -2.28 34.32 -0.03
C CYS A 23 -1.30 33.56 0.88
N GLY A 24 -0.61 34.22 1.77
CA GLY A 24 0.34 33.63 2.69
C GLY A 24 -0.24 32.48 3.51
N SER A 25 -1.51 32.57 3.92
CA SER A 25 -2.21 31.53 4.67
C SER A 25 -2.54 30.30 3.81
N GLN A 26 -2.97 30.48 2.56
CA GLN A 26 -3.27 29.37 1.63
C GLN A 26 -2.01 28.65 1.19
N PHE A 27 -0.94 29.40 0.92
CA PHE A 27 0.37 28.81 0.61
C PHE A 27 0.92 28.01 1.79
N LEU A 28 0.79 28.53 2.99
CA LEU A 28 1.21 27.83 4.20
C LEU A 28 0.38 26.56 4.42
N ALA A 29 -0.93 26.61 4.18
CA ALA A 29 -1.81 25.44 4.25
C ALA A 29 -1.40 24.37 3.24
N LEU A 30 -1.15 24.75 1.99
CA LEU A 30 -0.69 23.84 0.94
C LEU A 30 0.66 23.20 1.30
N LYS A 31 1.60 23.99 1.79
CA LYS A 31 2.91 23.50 2.26
C LYS A 31 2.78 22.49 3.40
N ARG A 32 1.88 22.75 4.35
CA ARG A 32 1.59 21.81 5.46
C ARG A 32 0.96 20.53 4.96
N LEU A 33 0.00 20.60 4.05
CA LEU A 33 -0.65 19.44 3.45
C LEU A 33 0.34 18.56 2.66
N THR A 34 1.22 19.19 1.88
CA THR A 34 2.26 18.46 1.12
C THR A 34 3.23 17.73 2.05
N ARG A 35 3.66 18.38 3.14
CA ARG A 35 4.50 17.76 4.17
C ARG A 35 3.78 16.63 4.89
N HIS A 36 2.50 16.83 5.20
CA HIS A 36 1.69 15.80 5.83
C HIS A 36 1.50 14.57 4.92
N ARG A 37 1.24 14.81 3.62
CA ARG A 37 1.21 13.72 2.62
C ARG A 37 2.51 12.92 2.60
N LEU A 38 3.65 13.61 2.56
CA LEU A 38 4.97 12.95 2.58
C LEU A 38 5.13 12.10 3.84
N HIS A 39 4.79 12.66 4.99
CA HIS A 39 4.85 11.94 6.26
C HIS A 39 3.96 10.68 6.25
N LEU A 40 2.74 10.76 5.73
CA LEU A 40 1.84 9.61 5.61
C LEU A 40 2.42 8.52 4.69
N VAL A 41 3.04 8.90 3.57
CA VAL A 41 3.71 7.95 2.66
C VAL A 41 4.88 7.26 3.35
N GLU A 42 5.69 7.98 4.10
CA GLU A 42 6.80 7.41 4.88
C GLU A 42 6.30 6.46 5.97
N CYS A 43 5.23 6.84 6.68
CA CYS A 43 4.59 5.96 7.66
C CYS A 43 4.05 4.69 7.02
N MET A 44 3.36 4.81 5.89
CA MET A 44 2.82 3.66 5.15
C MET A 44 3.93 2.70 4.70
N THR A 45 5.05 3.22 4.21
CA THR A 45 6.21 2.41 3.82
C THR A 45 6.79 1.66 5.02
N ARG A 46 6.91 2.33 6.16
CA ARG A 46 7.37 1.73 7.41
C ARG A 46 6.45 0.61 7.88
N GLU A 47 5.15 0.86 7.90
CA GLU A 47 4.16 -0.15 8.31
C GLU A 47 4.16 -1.36 7.38
N LYS A 48 4.28 -1.15 6.07
CA LYS A 48 4.43 -2.25 5.10
C LYS A 48 5.67 -3.10 5.39
N THR A 49 6.78 -2.49 5.73
CA THR A 49 8.02 -3.20 6.08
C THR A 49 7.84 -4.04 7.35
N TYR A 50 7.20 -3.48 8.38
CA TYR A 50 6.89 -4.23 9.61
C TYR A 50 5.93 -5.39 9.36
N LEU A 51 4.89 -5.16 8.56
CA LEU A 51 3.94 -6.20 8.18
C LEU A 51 4.66 -7.38 7.50
N ILE A 52 5.49 -7.11 6.50
CA ILE A 52 6.26 -8.14 5.79
C ILE A 52 7.18 -8.90 6.74
N SER A 53 7.89 -8.19 7.63
CA SER A 53 8.78 -8.83 8.60
C SER A 53 8.03 -9.78 9.53
N ASN A 54 6.88 -9.35 10.05
CA ASN A 54 6.03 -10.18 10.90
C ASN A 54 5.41 -11.35 10.14
N LEU A 55 5.03 -11.13 8.89
CA LEU A 55 4.46 -12.14 8.03
C LEU A 55 5.45 -13.27 7.75
N TYR A 56 6.71 -12.94 7.46
CA TYR A 56 7.75 -13.94 7.23
C TYR A 56 8.17 -14.71 8.49
N LEU A 57 7.92 -14.15 9.68
CA LEU A 57 8.06 -14.92 10.91
C LEU A 57 6.94 -15.98 11.07
N LYS A 58 5.76 -15.67 10.57
CA LYS A 58 4.58 -16.56 10.61
C LYS A 58 4.57 -17.57 9.47
N PHE A 59 4.92 -17.13 8.27
CA PHE A 59 4.91 -17.89 7.02
C PHE A 59 6.27 -17.73 6.32
N SER A 60 7.29 -18.41 6.83
CA SER A 60 8.66 -18.31 6.31
C SER A 60 8.79 -18.73 4.85
N GLU A 61 7.96 -19.66 4.43
CA GLU A 61 7.95 -20.22 3.06
C GLU A 61 7.57 -19.17 2.01
N LEU A 62 6.75 -18.18 2.37
CA LEU A 62 6.37 -17.09 1.46
C LEU A 62 7.55 -16.27 0.96
N GLN A 63 8.63 -16.21 1.72
CA GLN A 63 9.85 -15.52 1.32
C GLN A 63 10.61 -16.27 0.20
N MET A 64 10.44 -17.59 0.14
CA MET A 64 11.14 -18.45 -0.82
C MET A 64 10.39 -18.58 -2.16
N LEU A 65 9.12 -18.19 -2.20
CA LEU A 65 8.29 -18.31 -3.38
C LEU A 65 8.46 -17.08 -4.27
N GLU A 66 8.82 -17.28 -5.52
CA GLU A 66 9.02 -16.23 -6.51
C GLU A 66 8.24 -16.53 -7.80
N GLY A 67 7.86 -15.50 -8.51
CA GLY A 67 7.21 -15.60 -9.81
C GLY A 67 5.84 -16.28 -9.76
N ASP A 68 5.67 -17.32 -10.56
CA ASP A 68 4.39 -18.04 -10.71
C ASP A 68 4.02 -18.90 -9.49
N ASP A 69 4.97 -19.17 -8.61
CA ASP A 69 4.74 -19.93 -7.38
C ASP A 69 4.19 -19.08 -6.23
N GLN A 70 4.13 -17.76 -6.40
CA GLN A 70 3.55 -16.87 -5.40
C GLN A 70 2.04 -17.05 -5.30
N PRO A 71 1.49 -17.38 -4.11
CA PRO A 71 0.06 -17.60 -3.93
C PRO A 71 -0.78 -16.33 -4.03
N PHE A 72 -0.16 -15.16 -3.87
CA PHE A 72 -0.84 -13.86 -3.89
C PHE A 72 -0.17 -12.92 -4.88
N CYS A 73 -0.96 -12.29 -5.75
CA CYS A 73 -0.47 -11.24 -6.65
C CYS A 73 -0.02 -9.99 -5.87
N ASP A 74 -0.72 -9.67 -4.78
CA ASP A 74 -0.40 -8.56 -3.89
C ASP A 74 -0.54 -9.02 -2.43
N ILE A 75 0.57 -9.06 -1.73
CA ILE A 75 0.62 -9.48 -0.33
C ILE A 75 -0.10 -8.49 0.60
N TYR A 76 -0.24 -7.23 0.18
CA TYR A 76 -0.97 -6.18 0.91
C TYR A 76 -2.44 -6.09 0.52
N GLY A 77 -2.89 -6.91 -0.42
CA GLY A 77 -4.26 -6.96 -0.88
C GLY A 77 -5.25 -7.42 0.19
N ALA A 78 -6.51 -7.11 -0.02
CA ALA A 78 -7.57 -7.48 0.94
C ALA A 78 -7.71 -8.99 1.09
N THR A 79 -7.61 -9.73 -0.02
CA THR A 79 -7.70 -11.20 -0.03
C THR A 79 -6.56 -11.84 0.75
N SER A 80 -5.31 -11.45 0.46
CA SER A 80 -4.13 -11.94 1.18
C SER A 80 -4.18 -11.59 2.66
N SER A 81 -4.55 -10.37 3.00
CA SER A 81 -4.72 -9.94 4.40
C SER A 81 -5.77 -10.76 5.12
N SER A 82 -6.90 -11.07 4.48
CA SER A 82 -7.97 -11.90 5.08
C SER A 82 -7.50 -13.33 5.36
N VAL A 83 -6.82 -13.96 4.40
CA VAL A 83 -6.29 -15.32 4.57
C VAL A 83 -5.22 -15.35 5.66
N LEU A 84 -4.28 -14.42 5.61
CA LEU A 84 -3.15 -14.40 6.55
C LEU A 84 -3.55 -13.98 7.98
N MET A 85 -4.69 -13.32 8.15
CA MET A 85 -5.26 -13.03 9.47
C MET A 85 -6.07 -14.19 10.03
N GLU A 86 -6.80 -14.92 9.20
CA GLU A 86 -7.65 -16.04 9.64
C GLU A 86 -6.80 -17.25 10.04
N TYR A 87 -5.83 -17.62 9.20
CA TYR A 87 -4.98 -18.77 9.45
C TYR A 87 -3.71 -18.38 10.20
N LEU A 88 -3.44 -19.09 11.29
CA LEU A 88 -2.30 -18.80 12.16
C LEU A 88 -1.00 -19.47 11.70
N SER A 89 -1.11 -20.52 10.91
CA SER A 89 0.05 -21.27 10.41
C SER A 89 -0.22 -21.92 9.05
N PRO A 90 0.84 -22.29 8.29
CA PRO A 90 0.68 -23.05 7.05
C PRO A 90 -0.02 -24.39 7.26
N GLU A 91 0.18 -25.02 8.41
CA GLU A 91 -0.42 -26.31 8.75
C GLU A 91 -1.95 -26.20 8.89
N GLU A 92 -2.45 -25.08 9.38
CA GLU A 92 -3.90 -24.82 9.47
C GLU A 92 -4.51 -24.71 8.06
N ILE A 93 -3.81 -24.06 7.14
CA ILE A 93 -4.25 -23.97 5.73
C ILE A 93 -4.30 -25.36 5.11
N LEU A 94 -3.30 -26.19 5.35
CA LEU A 94 -3.23 -27.56 4.85
C LEU A 94 -4.28 -28.49 5.48
N ALA A 95 -4.68 -28.22 6.72
CA ALA A 95 -5.72 -28.94 7.42
C ALA A 95 -7.14 -28.56 6.95
N SER A 96 -7.30 -27.38 6.37
CA SER A 96 -8.57 -26.93 5.80
C SER A 96 -8.87 -27.66 4.48
N SER A 97 -10.14 -27.93 4.22
CA SER A 97 -10.52 -28.46 2.91
C SER A 97 -10.45 -27.37 1.84
N GLU A 98 -10.19 -27.77 0.60
CA GLU A 98 -10.18 -26.84 -0.53
C GLU A 98 -11.54 -26.13 -0.70
N GLU A 99 -12.63 -26.85 -0.45
CA GLU A 99 -13.99 -26.32 -0.52
C GLU A 99 -14.25 -25.24 0.53
N ASP A 100 -13.78 -25.43 1.76
CA ASP A 100 -13.89 -24.48 2.84
C ASP A 100 -13.08 -23.20 2.55
N LEU A 101 -11.90 -23.35 1.98
CA LEU A 101 -11.05 -22.23 1.59
C LEU A 101 -11.68 -21.41 0.45
N ILE A 102 -12.25 -22.08 -0.54
CA ILE A 102 -12.97 -21.43 -1.65
C ILE A 102 -14.20 -20.68 -1.11
N ALA A 103 -14.98 -21.30 -0.24
CA ALA A 103 -16.15 -20.67 0.39
C ALA A 103 -15.75 -19.42 1.20
N PHE A 104 -14.68 -19.50 1.97
CA PHE A 104 -14.13 -18.39 2.73
C PHE A 104 -13.72 -17.23 1.82
N LEU A 105 -13.03 -17.50 0.71
CA LEU A 105 -12.61 -16.48 -0.26
C LEU A 105 -13.79 -15.86 -1.00
N ALA A 106 -14.86 -16.63 -1.28
CA ALA A 106 -16.06 -16.14 -1.93
C ALA A 106 -16.91 -15.24 -1.03
N GLU A 107 -16.90 -15.47 0.28
CA GLU A 107 -17.65 -14.68 1.26
C GLU A 107 -17.01 -13.31 1.51
N LYS A 108 -15.72 -13.17 1.33
CA LYS A 108 -15.01 -11.90 1.54
C LYS A 108 -15.34 -10.88 0.44
N PRO A 109 -15.66 -9.63 0.81
CA PRO A 109 -15.91 -8.60 -0.18
C PRO A 109 -14.67 -8.40 -1.06
N GLN A 110 -14.89 -8.48 -2.36
CA GLN A 110 -13.85 -8.17 -3.33
C GLN A 110 -13.40 -6.72 -3.14
N PRO A 111 -12.08 -6.44 -3.14
CA PRO A 111 -11.62 -5.06 -3.15
C PRO A 111 -12.11 -4.37 -4.43
N TYR A 112 -12.43 -3.14 -4.29
CA TYR A 112 -12.95 -2.26 -5.36
C TYR A 112 -12.15 -2.36 -6.65
#